data_c24148267ad5f91b9ea10826776b3d79
#
_entry.id   c24148267ad5f91b9ea10826776b3d79
#
_cell.length_a   1.000
_cell.length_b   1.000
_cell.length_c   1.000
_cell.angle_alpha   90.00
_cell.angle_beta   90.00
_cell.angle_gamma   90.00
#
_symmetry.space_group_name_H-M   'P 1'
#
loop_
_entity.id
_entity.type
_entity.pdbx_description
1 polymer ?
#
loop_
_entity_poly.entity_id
_entity_poly.type
_entity_poly.pdbx_seq_one_letter_code
_entity_poly.pdbx_strand_id
1 'polypeptide(L)'
;MLTATIVVILLALYALLREVDVRLVLFVAGLALASLALQPLVVFDTFLAEMGNGRTIGPICSAMGYAWVLRATGCDHAMVRLLLAPTRTLRWLLIPAGVAVGFVTNVAIVSQTASAAAVGPILVPLMLAAGYPPVTAAATLAVGCSGGGSLFNPGDADLVAIHDATGAPMRVVLEAMFVPLASGVATAMLVLAFRARRWRDTATAQDATAGGQNLASLKAFLPPLPVLLILAMLPGGILPPLPAPFDKGLPVSHAMLLGTIVVLLAHRRDFSKQVQSFDEGMGYGYVQVISIIVASSCFIAGLTAVGMTDRLVRIVSGTGTVGKVAAGLFPGLLAVVSGSGVAPSVAFAKAVLPSLQADLPLALDLGTLAAIGASFGRTMSPVAAVVFFSASLTGVTTWRLIRHVAPPLLVGYAVVLAVVVARGS
;
A
#
# COMPACT_ATOMS: atom_id res chain seq x y z
N MET A 1 -29.65 -17.48 -11.55
CA MET A 1 -28.86 -16.41 -10.93
C MET A 1 -27.37 -16.75 -10.80
N LEU A 2 -26.97 -17.85 -10.14
CA LEU A 2 -25.54 -18.15 -9.91
C LEU A 2 -24.70 -18.20 -11.20
N THR A 3 -25.18 -18.85 -12.25
CA THR A 3 -24.48 -18.92 -13.55
C THR A 3 -24.31 -17.54 -14.19
N ALA A 4 -25.33 -16.69 -14.18
CA ALA A 4 -25.25 -15.32 -14.69
C ALA A 4 -24.27 -14.47 -13.87
N THR A 5 -24.29 -14.60 -12.53
CA THR A 5 -23.33 -13.94 -11.65
C THR A 5 -21.89 -14.33 -11.98
N ILE A 6 -21.63 -15.65 -12.16
CA ILE A 6 -20.30 -16.14 -12.54
C ILE A 6 -19.87 -15.59 -13.90
N VAL A 7 -20.77 -15.53 -14.88
CA VAL A 7 -20.47 -14.97 -16.20
C VAL A 7 -20.09 -13.50 -16.10
N VAL A 8 -20.83 -12.68 -15.34
CA VAL A 8 -20.46 -11.26 -15.12
C VAL A 8 -19.09 -11.12 -14.47
N ILE A 9 -18.78 -11.95 -13.46
CA ILE A 9 -17.46 -11.92 -12.80
C ILE A 9 -16.36 -12.32 -13.78
N LEU A 10 -16.56 -13.36 -14.60
CA LEU A 10 -15.58 -13.78 -15.60
C LEU A 10 -15.38 -12.72 -16.70
N LEU A 11 -16.45 -12.04 -17.13
CA LEU A 11 -16.34 -10.93 -18.07
C LEU A 11 -15.59 -9.73 -17.47
N ALA A 12 -15.84 -9.41 -16.19
CA ALA A 12 -15.09 -8.38 -15.48
C ALA A 12 -13.60 -8.74 -15.38
N LEU A 13 -13.28 -9.98 -15.02
CA LEU A 13 -11.91 -10.48 -14.99
C LEU A 13 -11.25 -10.42 -16.39
N TYR A 14 -11.97 -10.82 -17.43
CA TYR A 14 -11.48 -10.72 -18.80
C TYR A 14 -11.21 -9.27 -19.22
N ALA A 15 -12.10 -8.33 -18.87
CA ALA A 15 -11.89 -6.90 -19.14
C ALA A 15 -10.65 -6.36 -18.43
N LEU A 16 -10.42 -6.75 -17.16
CA LEU A 16 -9.19 -6.40 -16.43
C LEU A 16 -7.93 -6.97 -17.10
N LEU A 17 -7.99 -8.21 -17.60
CA LEU A 17 -6.89 -8.80 -18.37
C LEU A 17 -6.62 -8.10 -19.70
N ARG A 18 -7.63 -7.38 -20.24
CA ARG A 18 -7.53 -6.52 -21.42
C ARG A 18 -7.12 -5.09 -21.11
N GLU A 19 -6.66 -4.83 -19.87
CA GLU A 19 -6.18 -3.53 -19.40
C GLU A 19 -7.24 -2.42 -19.43
N VAL A 20 -8.54 -2.79 -19.39
CA VAL A 20 -9.63 -1.82 -19.22
C VAL A 20 -9.54 -1.20 -17.82
N ASP A 21 -9.84 0.09 -17.70
CA ASP A 21 -9.77 0.82 -16.41
C ASP A 21 -10.58 0.09 -15.31
N VAL A 22 -9.89 -0.20 -14.21
CA VAL A 22 -10.43 -0.99 -13.08
C VAL A 22 -11.71 -0.38 -12.52
N ARG A 23 -11.81 0.96 -12.48
CA ARG A 23 -12.99 1.69 -11.96
C ARG A 23 -14.22 1.45 -12.82
N LEU A 24 -14.03 1.55 -14.14
CA LEU A 24 -15.10 1.29 -15.10
C LEU A 24 -15.59 -0.17 -15.02
N VAL A 25 -14.64 -1.11 -14.97
CA VAL A 25 -14.95 -2.55 -14.89
C VAL A 25 -15.76 -2.87 -13.63
N LEU A 26 -15.31 -2.38 -12.47
CA LEU A 26 -15.98 -2.64 -11.19
C LEU A 26 -17.37 -1.99 -11.14
N PHE A 27 -17.52 -0.75 -11.60
CA PHE A 27 -18.81 -0.07 -11.62
C PHE A 27 -19.81 -0.78 -12.54
N VAL A 28 -19.41 -1.08 -13.79
CA VAL A 28 -20.28 -1.76 -14.77
C VAL A 28 -20.64 -3.17 -14.31
N ALA A 29 -19.68 -3.92 -13.75
CA ALA A 29 -19.96 -5.24 -13.21
C ALA A 29 -20.92 -5.18 -12.01
N GLY A 30 -20.74 -4.21 -11.10
CA GLY A 30 -21.67 -3.97 -9.99
C GLY A 30 -23.07 -3.67 -10.47
N LEU A 31 -23.21 -2.76 -11.44
CA LEU A 31 -24.50 -2.42 -12.04
C LEU A 31 -25.15 -3.62 -12.74
N ALA A 32 -24.40 -4.41 -13.50
CA ALA A 32 -24.91 -5.62 -14.14
C ALA A 32 -25.41 -6.64 -13.10
N LEU A 33 -24.67 -6.87 -12.02
CA LEU A 33 -25.06 -7.77 -10.93
C LEU A 33 -26.33 -7.28 -10.22
N ALA A 34 -26.38 -5.99 -9.86
CA ALA A 34 -27.57 -5.40 -9.21
C ALA A 34 -28.81 -5.43 -10.12
N SER A 35 -28.61 -5.26 -11.44
CA SER A 35 -29.68 -5.40 -12.44
C SER A 35 -30.19 -6.84 -12.53
N LEU A 36 -29.35 -7.86 -12.43
CA LEU A 36 -29.77 -9.26 -12.33
C LEU A 36 -30.64 -9.53 -11.10
N ALA A 37 -30.40 -8.80 -10.01
CA ALA A 37 -31.22 -8.84 -8.79
C ALA A 37 -32.44 -7.91 -8.84
N LEU A 38 -32.70 -7.20 -9.94
CA LEU A 38 -33.72 -6.19 -10.10
C LEU A 38 -33.61 -4.99 -9.12
N GLN A 39 -32.38 -4.69 -8.68
CA GLN A 39 -32.08 -3.60 -7.74
C GLN A 39 -30.95 -2.66 -8.25
N PRO A 40 -31.02 -2.13 -9.49
CA PRO A 40 -29.93 -1.32 -10.05
C PRO A 40 -29.67 -0.02 -9.27
N LEU A 41 -30.71 0.54 -8.62
CA LEU A 41 -30.60 1.80 -7.88
C LEU A 41 -29.62 1.71 -6.70
N VAL A 42 -29.47 0.55 -6.08
CA VAL A 42 -28.53 0.36 -4.94
C VAL A 42 -27.09 0.74 -5.31
N VAL A 43 -26.70 0.59 -6.57
CA VAL A 43 -25.35 0.94 -7.04
C VAL A 43 -25.18 2.46 -7.12
N PHE A 44 -26.20 3.18 -7.59
CA PHE A 44 -26.18 4.65 -7.66
C PHE A 44 -26.22 5.28 -6.27
N ASP A 45 -27.03 4.73 -5.36
CA ASP A 45 -27.08 5.18 -3.97
C ASP A 45 -25.76 4.96 -3.27
N THR A 46 -25.13 3.80 -3.49
CA THR A 46 -23.78 3.50 -2.98
C THR A 46 -22.74 4.44 -3.54
N PHE A 47 -22.80 4.74 -4.84
CA PHE A 47 -21.91 5.71 -5.49
C PHE A 47 -21.98 7.07 -4.80
N LEU A 48 -23.17 7.61 -4.61
CA LEU A 48 -23.37 8.91 -3.97
C LEU A 48 -22.91 8.91 -2.50
N ALA A 49 -23.21 7.86 -1.75
CA ALA A 49 -22.82 7.72 -0.36
C ALA A 49 -21.29 7.68 -0.20
N GLU A 50 -20.58 6.93 -1.03
CA GLU A 50 -19.13 6.80 -0.97
C GLU A 50 -18.40 8.05 -1.48
N MET A 51 -18.97 8.78 -2.44
CA MET A 51 -18.44 10.06 -2.92
C MET A 51 -18.44 11.14 -1.83
N GLY A 52 -19.29 11.03 -0.82
CA GLY A 52 -19.37 11.93 0.34
C GLY A 52 -18.80 11.35 1.64
N ASN A 53 -18.18 10.18 1.60
CA ASN A 53 -17.70 9.48 2.80
C ASN A 53 -16.47 10.17 3.40
N GLY A 54 -16.69 11.13 4.30
CA GLY A 54 -15.61 11.89 4.96
C GLY A 54 -14.65 11.05 5.81
N ARG A 55 -15.08 9.86 6.29
CA ARG A 55 -14.22 8.94 7.06
C ARG A 55 -13.11 8.35 6.20
N THR A 56 -13.38 8.14 4.92
CA THR A 56 -12.42 7.60 3.96
C THR A 56 -11.67 8.70 3.22
N ILE A 57 -12.39 9.75 2.78
CA ILE A 57 -11.84 10.83 1.95
C ILE A 57 -10.81 11.65 2.73
N GLY A 58 -11.16 12.09 3.95
CA GLY A 58 -10.30 12.98 4.76
C GLY A 58 -8.89 12.41 5.00
N PRO A 59 -8.75 11.21 5.58
CA PRO A 59 -7.45 10.59 5.80
C PRO A 59 -6.62 10.40 4.54
N ILE A 60 -7.23 9.86 3.49
CA ILE A 60 -6.52 9.50 2.25
C ILE A 60 -6.07 10.76 1.48
N CYS A 61 -6.98 11.72 1.27
CA CYS A 61 -6.63 12.92 0.53
C CYS A 61 -5.61 13.78 1.27
N SER A 62 -5.72 13.93 2.61
CA SER A 62 -4.73 14.69 3.39
C SER A 62 -3.35 14.02 3.40
N ALA A 63 -3.27 12.69 3.47
CA ALA A 63 -2.02 11.95 3.37
C ALA A 63 -1.36 12.13 2.00
N MET A 64 -2.14 12.12 0.92
CA MET A 64 -1.62 12.36 -0.43
C MET A 64 -1.20 13.81 -0.61
N GLY A 65 -1.96 14.79 -0.12
CA GLY A 65 -1.58 16.19 -0.12
C GLY A 65 -0.25 16.42 0.60
N TYR A 66 -0.09 15.83 1.79
CA TYR A 66 1.17 15.88 2.53
C TYR A 66 2.35 15.31 1.73
N ALA A 67 2.18 14.15 1.10
CA ALA A 67 3.22 13.51 0.31
C ALA A 67 3.69 14.40 -0.87
N TRP A 68 2.76 15.11 -1.53
CA TRP A 68 3.09 16.06 -2.61
C TRP A 68 3.88 17.26 -2.10
N VAL A 69 3.52 17.81 -0.93
CA VAL A 69 4.30 18.89 -0.29
C VAL A 69 5.70 18.44 0.07
N LEU A 70 5.88 17.22 0.60
CA LEU A 70 7.20 16.66 0.88
C LEU A 70 8.07 16.59 -0.38
N ARG A 71 7.47 16.17 -1.50
CA ARG A 71 8.15 16.11 -2.79
C ARG A 71 8.52 17.50 -3.32
N ALA A 72 7.59 18.46 -3.28
CA ALA A 72 7.83 19.84 -3.72
C ALA A 72 8.92 20.55 -2.91
N THR A 73 9.07 20.20 -1.62
CA THR A 73 10.09 20.77 -0.71
C THR A 73 11.40 20.00 -0.69
N GLY A 74 11.45 18.79 -1.31
CA GLY A 74 12.61 17.89 -1.31
C GLY A 74 12.90 17.24 0.05
N CYS A 75 11.93 17.26 0.98
CA CYS A 75 12.05 16.62 2.28
C CYS A 75 12.15 15.08 2.16
N ASP A 76 11.43 14.50 1.20
CA ASP A 76 11.48 13.10 0.84
C ASP A 76 12.90 12.66 0.43
N HIS A 77 13.54 13.40 -0.48
CA HIS A 77 14.91 13.14 -0.90
C HIS A 77 15.93 13.33 0.24
N ALA A 78 15.71 14.31 1.13
CA ALA A 78 16.57 14.52 2.31
C ALA A 78 16.50 13.32 3.26
N MET A 79 15.30 12.80 3.53
CA MET A 79 15.08 11.60 4.35
C MET A 79 15.77 10.37 3.74
N VAL A 80 15.58 10.11 2.45
CA VAL A 80 16.21 8.97 1.78
C VAL A 80 17.73 9.05 1.81
N ARG A 81 18.31 10.23 1.59
CA ARG A 81 19.78 10.41 1.69
C ARG A 81 20.28 10.14 3.10
N LEU A 82 19.58 10.58 4.14
CA LEU A 82 19.94 10.30 5.52
C LEU A 82 19.90 8.79 5.82
N LEU A 83 18.83 8.11 5.39
CA LEU A 83 18.63 6.68 5.61
C LEU A 83 19.65 5.80 4.85
N LEU A 84 20.08 6.24 3.65
CA LEU A 84 21.08 5.51 2.86
C LEU A 84 22.55 5.85 3.22
N ALA A 85 22.79 6.88 4.04
CA ALA A 85 24.14 7.30 4.38
C ALA A 85 25.03 6.18 4.95
N PRO A 86 24.56 5.30 5.88
CA PRO A 86 25.39 4.23 6.43
C PRO A 86 25.76 3.14 5.42
N THR A 87 25.03 3.01 4.31
CA THR A 87 25.23 1.92 3.34
C THR A 87 26.36 2.17 2.36
N ARG A 88 26.90 3.39 2.32
CA ARG A 88 27.97 3.78 1.38
C ARG A 88 29.27 3.00 1.58
N THR A 89 29.54 2.56 2.81
CA THR A 89 30.77 1.81 3.19
C THR A 89 30.58 0.29 3.11
N LEU A 90 29.33 -0.21 3.15
CA LEU A 90 29.01 -1.63 3.27
C LEU A 90 28.17 -2.12 2.08
N ARG A 91 28.86 -2.42 0.96
CA ARG A 91 28.23 -2.83 -0.31
C ARG A 91 27.26 -4.03 -0.17
N TRP A 92 27.55 -4.98 0.73
CA TRP A 92 26.69 -6.14 0.94
C TRP A 92 25.34 -5.81 1.61
N LEU A 93 25.27 -4.66 2.29
CA LEU A 93 24.04 -4.16 2.92
C LEU A 93 23.13 -3.41 1.95
N LEU A 94 23.57 -3.12 0.71
CA LEU A 94 22.79 -2.27 -0.22
C LEU A 94 21.42 -2.84 -0.55
N ILE A 95 21.25 -4.16 -0.66
CA ILE A 95 19.93 -4.75 -0.91
C ILE A 95 19.06 -4.68 0.35
N PRO A 96 19.48 -5.19 1.52
CA PRO A 96 18.70 -5.06 2.74
C PRO A 96 18.37 -3.61 3.08
N ALA A 97 19.35 -2.73 3.02
CA ALA A 97 19.16 -1.32 3.32
C ALA A 97 18.29 -0.62 2.27
N GLY A 98 18.45 -0.92 0.99
CA GLY A 98 17.62 -0.38 -0.08
C GLY A 98 16.15 -0.78 0.07
N VAL A 99 15.87 -2.05 0.42
CA VAL A 99 14.51 -2.51 0.74
C VAL A 99 13.99 -1.80 1.99
N ALA A 100 14.79 -1.74 3.07
CA ALA A 100 14.38 -1.09 4.32
C ALA A 100 14.10 0.42 4.12
N VAL A 101 14.97 1.11 3.39
CA VAL A 101 14.78 2.54 3.08
C VAL A 101 13.54 2.76 2.22
N GLY A 102 13.35 1.95 1.18
CA GLY A 102 12.14 1.99 0.35
C GLY A 102 10.88 1.78 1.20
N PHE A 103 10.92 0.79 2.10
CA PHE A 103 9.81 0.47 2.99
C PHE A 103 9.49 1.64 3.95
N VAL A 104 10.50 2.17 4.65
CA VAL A 104 10.32 3.32 5.57
C VAL A 104 9.85 4.56 4.80
N THR A 105 10.37 4.79 3.60
CA THR A 105 9.89 5.88 2.73
C THR A 105 8.42 5.66 2.37
N ASN A 106 8.01 4.43 2.08
CA ASN A 106 6.61 4.11 1.76
C ASN A 106 5.69 4.17 3.00
N VAL A 107 6.19 4.04 4.22
CA VAL A 107 5.43 4.38 5.44
C VAL A 107 5.11 5.88 5.48
N ALA A 108 6.08 6.72 5.18
CA ALA A 108 5.91 8.19 5.21
C ALA A 108 5.13 8.71 3.99
N ILE A 109 5.34 8.09 2.83
CA ILE A 109 4.75 8.46 1.54
C ILE A 109 3.87 7.31 1.07
N VAL A 110 2.57 7.40 1.28
CA VAL A 110 1.61 6.30 1.00
C VAL A 110 1.63 5.85 -0.47
N SER A 111 1.96 6.75 -1.41
CA SER A 111 2.09 6.41 -2.83
C SER A 111 3.38 5.65 -3.12
N GLN A 112 3.27 4.40 -3.55
CA GLN A 112 4.39 3.52 -3.88
C GLN A 112 5.25 4.05 -5.04
N THR A 113 4.60 4.61 -6.07
CA THR A 113 5.29 5.22 -7.21
C THR A 113 6.03 6.49 -6.80
N ALA A 114 5.44 7.32 -5.92
CA ALA A 114 6.11 8.50 -5.39
C ALA A 114 7.29 8.10 -4.50
N SER A 115 7.16 7.06 -3.66
CA SER A 115 8.25 6.50 -2.87
C SER A 115 9.39 5.99 -3.76
N ALA A 116 9.07 5.27 -4.84
CA ALA A 116 10.06 4.81 -5.81
C ALA A 116 10.73 5.99 -6.55
N ALA A 117 9.99 7.05 -6.85
CA ALA A 117 10.54 8.26 -7.47
C ALA A 117 11.48 9.04 -6.53
N ALA A 118 11.26 8.97 -5.22
CA ALA A 118 12.16 9.56 -4.23
C ALA A 118 13.43 8.72 -3.99
N VAL A 119 13.27 7.40 -3.89
CA VAL A 119 14.36 6.46 -3.57
C VAL A 119 15.20 6.12 -4.79
N GLY A 120 14.55 5.89 -5.93
CA GLY A 120 15.16 5.34 -7.14
C GLY A 120 16.39 6.11 -7.67
N PRO A 121 16.30 7.45 -7.84
CA PRO A 121 17.42 8.27 -8.34
C PRO A 121 18.68 8.24 -7.46
N ILE A 122 18.55 7.80 -6.19
CA ILE A 122 19.67 7.68 -5.25
C ILE A 122 20.14 6.22 -5.16
N LEU A 123 19.20 5.30 -4.97
CA LEU A 123 19.50 3.89 -4.73
C LEU A 123 20.03 3.19 -6.00
N VAL A 124 19.41 3.43 -7.16
CA VAL A 124 19.75 2.72 -8.40
C VAL A 124 21.19 3.02 -8.83
N PRO A 125 21.63 4.28 -8.99
CA PRO A 125 23.04 4.56 -9.33
C PRO A 125 24.03 3.99 -8.31
N LEU A 126 23.70 4.04 -7.00
CA LEU A 126 24.53 3.50 -5.94
C LEU A 126 24.69 1.98 -6.08
N MET A 127 23.62 1.26 -6.39
CA MET A 127 23.68 -0.19 -6.60
C MET A 127 24.42 -0.58 -7.87
N LEU A 128 24.21 0.15 -8.97
CA LEU A 128 24.92 -0.08 -10.24
C LEU A 128 26.43 0.15 -10.06
N ALA A 129 26.83 1.23 -9.40
CA ALA A 129 28.24 1.52 -9.09
C ALA A 129 28.86 0.48 -8.14
N ALA A 130 28.06 -0.13 -7.27
CA ALA A 130 28.51 -1.25 -6.44
C ALA A 130 28.59 -2.60 -7.18
N GLY A 131 28.30 -2.63 -8.50
CA GLY A 131 28.39 -3.81 -9.36
C GLY A 131 27.15 -4.71 -9.35
N TYR A 132 26.02 -4.23 -8.85
CA TYR A 132 24.78 -5.01 -8.94
C TYR A 132 24.15 -4.91 -10.34
N PRO A 133 23.58 -6.00 -10.87
CA PRO A 133 22.86 -5.96 -12.14
C PRO A 133 21.65 -5.00 -12.09
N PRO A 134 21.30 -4.33 -13.20
CA PRO A 134 20.16 -3.41 -13.27
C PRO A 134 18.84 -4.01 -12.77
N VAL A 135 18.58 -5.29 -13.07
CA VAL A 135 17.38 -5.98 -12.62
C VAL A 135 17.34 -6.18 -11.10
N THR A 136 18.50 -6.34 -10.44
CA THR A 136 18.59 -6.45 -8.97
C THR A 136 18.33 -5.10 -8.33
N ALA A 137 18.85 -4.00 -8.91
CA ALA A 137 18.55 -2.65 -8.44
C ALA A 137 17.07 -2.32 -8.57
N ALA A 138 16.46 -2.63 -9.73
CA ALA A 138 15.02 -2.49 -9.95
C ALA A 138 14.19 -3.32 -8.96
N ALA A 139 14.59 -4.58 -8.70
CA ALA A 139 13.89 -5.46 -7.76
C ALA A 139 13.97 -4.95 -6.32
N THR A 140 15.14 -4.45 -5.90
CA THR A 140 15.33 -3.84 -4.57
C THR A 140 14.44 -2.61 -4.39
N LEU A 141 14.37 -1.75 -5.41
CA LEU A 141 13.52 -0.57 -5.41
C LEU A 141 12.03 -0.96 -5.35
N ALA A 142 11.58 -1.87 -6.22
CA ALA A 142 10.19 -2.29 -6.30
C ALA A 142 9.72 -2.98 -5.00
N VAL A 143 10.50 -3.93 -4.46
CA VAL A 143 10.16 -4.63 -3.21
C VAL A 143 10.17 -3.66 -2.03
N GLY A 144 11.14 -2.76 -1.95
CA GLY A 144 11.21 -1.77 -0.89
C GLY A 144 10.02 -0.80 -0.91
N CYS A 145 9.78 -0.13 -2.04
CA CYS A 145 8.77 0.93 -2.13
C CYS A 145 7.34 0.42 -2.29
N SER A 146 7.12 -0.86 -2.59
CA SER A 146 5.80 -1.44 -2.83
C SER A 146 5.49 -2.71 -2.01
N GLY A 147 6.42 -3.15 -1.16
CA GLY A 147 6.25 -4.32 -0.30
C GLY A 147 5.33 -4.10 0.93
N GLY A 148 4.49 -3.08 0.91
CA GLY A 148 3.49 -2.87 1.96
C GLY A 148 3.89 -1.87 3.05
N GLY A 149 4.92 -1.04 2.86
CA GLY A 149 5.28 0.00 3.83
C GLY A 149 4.10 0.93 4.16
N SER A 150 3.29 1.29 3.16
CA SER A 150 2.08 2.10 3.35
C SER A 150 1.09 1.49 4.36
N LEU A 151 1.08 0.16 4.53
CA LEU A 151 0.24 -0.54 5.51
C LEU A 151 0.66 -0.28 6.99
N PHE A 152 1.68 0.53 7.23
CA PHE A 152 1.99 1.09 8.55
C PHE A 152 1.62 2.57 8.67
N ASN A 153 1.06 3.16 7.63
CA ASN A 153 0.54 4.52 7.69
C ASN A 153 -0.97 4.49 7.95
N PRO A 154 -1.46 5.07 9.06
CA PRO A 154 -2.89 5.09 9.38
C PRO A 154 -3.77 5.77 8.32
N GLY A 155 -3.19 6.54 7.40
CA GLY A 155 -3.88 7.16 6.25
C GLY A 155 -3.92 6.28 5.00
N ASP A 156 -3.43 5.04 5.07
CA ASP A 156 -3.52 4.10 3.96
C ASP A 156 -4.97 3.60 3.76
N ALA A 157 -5.38 3.49 2.50
CA ALA A 157 -6.75 3.12 2.15
C ALA A 157 -7.15 1.73 2.64
N ASP A 158 -6.21 0.79 2.68
CA ASP A 158 -6.45 -0.58 3.11
C ASP A 158 -6.71 -0.63 4.63
N LEU A 159 -5.92 0.12 5.42
CA LEU A 159 -6.11 0.22 6.87
C LEU A 159 -7.40 0.93 7.23
N VAL A 160 -7.71 2.03 6.51
CA VAL A 160 -8.98 2.76 6.69
C VAL A 160 -10.16 1.84 6.40
N ALA A 161 -10.11 1.04 5.34
CA ALA A 161 -11.16 0.10 5.00
C ALA A 161 -11.35 -1.01 6.05
N ILE A 162 -10.27 -1.54 6.62
CA ILE A 162 -10.32 -2.53 7.70
C ILE A 162 -10.90 -1.90 8.97
N HIS A 163 -10.43 -0.70 9.34
CA HIS A 163 -10.95 0.07 10.47
C HIS A 163 -12.45 0.30 10.38
N ASP A 164 -12.92 0.82 9.24
CA ASP A 164 -14.33 1.13 9.00
C ASP A 164 -15.21 -0.14 8.98
N ALA A 165 -14.72 -1.21 8.36
CA ALA A 165 -15.46 -2.46 8.23
C ALA A 165 -15.59 -3.24 9.54
N THR A 166 -14.56 -3.18 10.40
CA THR A 166 -14.52 -3.93 11.67
C THR A 166 -14.98 -3.09 12.86
N GLY A 167 -14.91 -1.77 12.78
CA GLY A 167 -15.08 -0.86 13.93
C GLY A 167 -13.91 -0.91 14.94
N ALA A 168 -12.84 -1.66 14.63
CA ALA A 168 -11.68 -1.79 15.51
C ALA A 168 -10.89 -0.47 15.57
N PRO A 169 -10.37 -0.05 16.72
CA PRO A 169 -9.48 1.10 16.80
C PRO A 169 -8.27 0.94 15.86
N MET A 170 -7.83 2.02 15.19
CA MET A 170 -6.71 2.00 14.25
C MET A 170 -5.44 1.37 14.84
N ARG A 171 -5.19 1.58 16.15
CA ARG A 171 -4.08 0.94 16.86
C ARG A 171 -4.16 -0.59 16.77
N VAL A 172 -5.33 -1.17 17.02
CA VAL A 172 -5.54 -2.63 16.99
C VAL A 172 -5.33 -3.18 15.59
N VAL A 173 -5.78 -2.44 14.56
CA VAL A 173 -5.54 -2.79 13.15
C VAL A 173 -4.04 -2.79 12.84
N LEU A 174 -3.30 -1.78 13.28
CA LEU A 174 -1.85 -1.68 13.10
C LEU A 174 -1.10 -2.80 13.85
N GLU A 175 -1.48 -3.11 15.09
CA GLU A 175 -0.90 -4.19 15.89
C GLU A 175 -1.10 -5.56 15.21
N ALA A 176 -2.29 -5.82 14.67
CA ALA A 176 -2.57 -7.04 13.90
C ALA A 176 -1.71 -7.17 12.64
N MET A 177 -1.45 -6.04 11.96
CA MET A 177 -0.65 -5.97 10.74
C MET A 177 0.85 -6.12 10.99
N PHE A 178 1.37 -5.66 12.15
CA PHE A 178 2.79 -5.43 12.39
C PHE A 178 3.66 -6.67 12.17
N VAL A 179 3.42 -7.75 12.91
CA VAL A 179 4.28 -8.94 12.86
C VAL A 179 4.15 -9.69 11.52
N PRO A 180 2.93 -9.92 10.96
CA PRO A 180 2.80 -10.57 9.65
C PRO A 180 3.54 -9.81 8.54
N LEU A 181 3.31 -8.51 8.43
CA LEU A 181 3.93 -7.70 7.38
C LEU A 181 5.45 -7.60 7.55
N ALA A 182 5.93 -7.30 8.77
CA ALA A 182 7.35 -7.20 9.04
C ALA A 182 8.09 -8.51 8.74
N SER A 183 7.53 -9.66 9.15
CA SER A 183 8.11 -10.98 8.86
C SER A 183 8.10 -11.30 7.36
N GLY A 184 7.03 -10.99 6.65
CA GLY A 184 6.91 -11.20 5.22
C GLY A 184 7.92 -10.37 4.41
N VAL A 185 8.02 -9.07 4.72
CA VAL A 185 8.97 -8.17 4.05
C VAL A 185 10.42 -8.52 4.40
N ALA A 186 10.71 -8.83 5.67
CA ALA A 186 12.05 -9.28 6.06
C ALA A 186 12.44 -10.56 5.32
N THR A 187 11.53 -11.51 5.18
CA THR A 187 11.76 -12.74 4.42
C THR A 187 11.98 -12.44 2.93
N ALA A 188 11.14 -11.61 2.32
CA ALA A 188 11.31 -11.21 0.92
C ALA A 188 12.66 -10.50 0.69
N MET A 189 13.06 -9.62 1.60
CA MET A 189 14.36 -8.94 1.59
C MET A 189 15.53 -9.94 1.67
N LEU A 190 15.47 -10.91 2.59
CA LEU A 190 16.52 -11.92 2.76
C LEU A 190 16.65 -12.83 1.54
N VAL A 191 15.50 -13.29 0.99
CA VAL A 191 15.47 -14.12 -0.22
C VAL A 191 16.03 -13.34 -1.41
N LEU A 192 15.68 -12.06 -1.57
CA LEU A 192 16.22 -11.21 -2.62
C LEU A 192 17.74 -11.04 -2.48
N ALA A 193 18.23 -10.75 -1.26
CA ALA A 193 19.65 -10.60 -0.97
C ALA A 193 20.43 -11.90 -1.21
N PHE A 194 19.87 -13.05 -0.83
CA PHE A 194 20.50 -14.37 -1.06
C PHE A 194 20.62 -14.71 -2.55
N ARG A 195 19.54 -14.46 -3.30
CA ARG A 195 19.54 -14.69 -4.76
C ARG A 195 20.55 -13.79 -5.47
N ALA A 196 20.68 -12.54 -5.03
CA ALA A 196 21.61 -11.58 -5.61
C ALA A 196 23.07 -11.91 -5.40
N ARG A 197 23.44 -12.65 -4.33
CA ARG A 197 24.82 -13.11 -4.10
C ARG A 197 25.36 -13.94 -5.26
N ARG A 198 24.52 -14.73 -5.93
CA ARG A 198 24.90 -15.56 -7.08
C ARG A 198 25.19 -14.77 -8.36
N TRP A 199 24.86 -13.47 -8.42
CA TRP A 199 24.98 -12.63 -9.61
C TRP A 199 26.08 -11.57 -9.50
N ARG A 200 26.82 -11.55 -8.38
CA ARG A 200 27.78 -10.49 -8.03
C ARG A 200 29.19 -10.64 -8.66
N ASP A 201 29.50 -11.78 -9.26
CA ASP A 201 30.89 -12.13 -9.61
C ASP A 201 31.37 -11.58 -10.97
N THR A 202 30.63 -10.71 -11.66
CA THR A 202 30.95 -10.30 -13.04
C THR A 202 31.14 -8.80 -13.27
N ALA A 203 31.04 -7.94 -12.25
CA ALA A 203 31.10 -6.50 -12.47
C ALA A 203 32.30 -5.83 -11.78
N THR A 204 33.15 -5.17 -12.57
CA THR A 204 34.18 -4.22 -12.07
C THR A 204 33.49 -3.01 -11.44
N ALA A 205 33.78 -2.79 -10.15
CA ALA A 205 33.24 -1.65 -9.42
C ALA A 205 33.78 -0.34 -9.97
N GLN A 206 32.90 0.54 -10.44
CA GLN A 206 33.23 1.94 -10.71
C GLN A 206 32.98 2.75 -9.43
N ASP A 207 33.95 3.58 -9.04
CA ASP A 207 33.82 4.46 -7.88
C ASP A 207 32.72 5.50 -8.10
N ALA A 208 31.60 5.31 -7.41
CA ALA A 208 30.54 6.30 -7.39
C ALA A 208 30.89 7.43 -6.43
N THR A 209 31.43 8.51 -6.96
CA THR A 209 31.55 9.80 -6.27
C THR A 209 30.16 10.44 -6.16
N ALA A 210 29.39 10.02 -5.18
CA ALA A 210 28.19 10.75 -4.78
C ALA A 210 28.62 11.98 -3.97
N GLY A 211 28.50 13.15 -4.56
CA GLY A 211 28.90 14.44 -4.00
C GLY A 211 28.48 14.63 -2.54
N GLY A 212 29.47 15.02 -1.74
CA GLY A 212 29.28 15.38 -0.35
C GLY A 212 28.41 16.64 -0.23
N GLN A 213 27.21 16.49 0.28
CA GLN A 213 26.39 17.60 0.76
C GLN A 213 25.93 17.27 2.18
N ASN A 214 25.89 18.31 3.04
CA ASN A 214 25.56 18.22 4.47
C ASN A 214 24.37 17.28 4.74
N LEU A 215 24.65 16.19 5.45
CA LEU A 215 23.72 15.11 5.77
C LEU A 215 22.69 15.49 6.85
N ALA A 216 22.95 16.50 7.64
CA ALA A 216 22.12 16.91 8.79
C ALA A 216 21.15 18.06 8.40
N SER A 217 20.22 17.81 7.50
CA SER A 217 19.11 18.74 7.29
C SER A 217 17.91 18.33 8.15
N LEU A 218 17.37 19.25 8.97
CA LEU A 218 16.11 19.08 9.70
C LEU A 218 14.96 18.60 8.81
N LYS A 219 15.06 18.91 7.51
CA LYS A 219 14.13 18.44 6.45
C LYS A 219 13.97 16.93 6.39
N ALA A 220 15.01 16.15 6.73
CA ALA A 220 14.98 14.69 6.67
C ALA A 220 14.05 14.05 7.72
N PHE A 221 13.73 14.78 8.80
CA PHE A 221 12.86 14.31 9.88
C PHE A 221 11.40 14.72 9.73
N LEU A 222 11.08 15.56 8.74
CA LEU A 222 9.71 16.02 8.51
C LEU A 222 8.80 14.91 7.94
N PRO A 223 9.23 14.06 6.99
CA PRO A 223 8.35 13.06 6.39
C PRO A 223 7.66 12.11 7.37
N PRO A 224 8.31 11.53 8.39
CA PRO A 224 7.66 10.64 9.35
C PRO A 224 6.84 11.38 10.43
N LEU A 225 6.90 12.71 10.51
CA LEU A 225 6.30 13.50 11.60
C LEU A 225 4.81 13.20 11.85
N PRO A 226 3.90 13.19 10.87
CA PRO A 226 2.49 12.90 11.12
C PRO A 226 2.26 11.51 11.68
N VAL A 227 2.97 10.50 11.15
CA VAL A 227 2.86 9.11 11.61
C VAL A 227 3.35 9.00 13.06
N LEU A 228 4.48 9.63 13.38
CA LEU A 228 5.00 9.67 14.76
C LEU A 228 4.04 10.38 15.72
N LEU A 229 3.41 11.49 15.29
CA LEU A 229 2.39 12.18 16.08
C LEU A 229 1.17 11.29 16.36
N ILE A 230 0.65 10.60 15.35
CA ILE A 230 -0.47 9.67 15.53
C ILE A 230 -0.08 8.57 16.52
N LEU A 231 1.07 7.91 16.33
CA LEU A 231 1.53 6.83 17.19
C LEU A 231 1.77 7.27 18.63
N ALA A 232 2.34 8.47 18.82
CA ALA A 232 2.58 9.03 20.14
C ALA A 232 1.29 9.38 20.89
N MET A 233 0.25 9.79 20.17
CA MET A 233 -1.04 10.24 20.73
C MET A 233 -2.13 9.15 20.72
N LEU A 234 -1.82 7.93 20.27
CA LEU A 234 -2.77 6.81 20.38
C LEU A 234 -3.08 6.53 21.86
N PRO A 235 -4.31 6.10 22.21
CA PRO A 235 -4.64 5.66 23.56
C PRO A 235 -3.67 4.54 24.02
N GLY A 236 -2.96 4.79 25.13
CA GLY A 236 -1.87 3.92 25.61
C GLY A 236 -0.54 4.12 24.87
N GLY A 237 -0.37 5.19 24.08
CA GLY A 237 0.89 5.64 23.49
C GLY A 237 1.83 6.28 24.50
N ILE A 238 2.90 6.92 23.98
CA ILE A 238 3.96 7.53 24.81
C ILE A 238 3.46 8.82 25.53
N LEU A 239 2.54 9.55 24.91
CA LEU A 239 1.97 10.76 25.48
C LEU A 239 0.79 10.45 26.39
N PRO A 240 0.59 11.23 27.47
CA PRO A 240 -0.59 11.06 28.32
C PRO A 240 -1.87 11.30 27.52
N PRO A 241 -3.00 10.67 27.90
CA PRO A 241 -4.27 10.87 27.23
C PRO A 241 -4.63 12.35 27.24
N LEU A 242 -4.92 12.89 26.05
CA LEU A 242 -5.34 14.27 25.89
C LEU A 242 -6.80 14.43 26.31
N PRO A 243 -7.21 15.62 26.77
CA PRO A 243 -8.62 15.91 27.03
C PRO A 243 -9.44 15.85 25.73
N ALA A 244 -10.76 15.64 25.86
CA ALA A 244 -11.66 15.70 24.71
C ALA A 244 -11.43 17.00 23.90
N PRO A 245 -11.49 16.95 22.55
CA PRO A 245 -11.96 15.86 21.71
C PRO A 245 -10.88 14.85 21.27
N PHE A 246 -9.67 14.90 21.83
CA PHE A 246 -8.51 14.06 21.41
C PHE A 246 -8.29 12.85 22.34
N ASP A 247 -9.23 12.55 23.20
CA ASP A 247 -9.21 11.38 24.10
C ASP A 247 -9.07 10.02 23.38
N LYS A 248 -9.54 9.97 22.12
CA LYS A 248 -9.41 8.80 21.23
C LYS A 248 -8.14 8.81 20.35
N GLY A 249 -7.24 9.77 20.59
CA GLY A 249 -6.05 10.01 19.78
C GLY A 249 -6.25 11.08 18.70
N LEU A 250 -5.16 11.41 18.00
CA LEU A 250 -5.18 12.40 16.92
C LEU A 250 -5.74 11.78 15.63
N PRO A 251 -6.83 12.33 15.04
CA PRO A 251 -7.29 11.85 13.75
C PRO A 251 -6.23 12.00 12.66
N VAL A 252 -6.17 11.02 11.74
CA VAL A 252 -5.16 10.97 10.68
C VAL A 252 -5.11 12.26 9.86
N SER A 253 -6.28 12.76 9.44
CA SER A 253 -6.37 14.01 8.66
C SER A 253 -5.77 15.20 9.42
N HIS A 254 -5.99 15.30 10.73
CA HIS A 254 -5.43 16.37 11.55
C HIS A 254 -3.91 16.27 11.64
N ALA A 255 -3.37 15.07 11.85
CA ALA A 255 -1.93 14.86 11.88
C ALA A 255 -1.26 15.21 10.54
N MET A 256 -1.87 14.81 9.41
CA MET A 256 -1.36 15.11 8.07
C MET A 256 -1.40 16.62 7.78
N LEU A 257 -2.47 17.31 8.16
CA LEU A 257 -2.58 18.77 8.03
C LEU A 257 -1.57 19.50 8.92
N LEU A 258 -1.41 19.08 10.17
CA LEU A 258 -0.38 19.63 11.06
C LEU A 258 1.02 19.42 10.51
N GLY A 259 1.33 18.22 10.03
CA GLY A 259 2.58 17.93 9.36
C GLY A 259 2.82 18.82 8.14
N THR A 260 1.78 19.04 7.31
CA THR A 260 1.83 19.96 6.18
C THR A 260 2.16 21.37 6.63
N ILE A 261 1.48 21.89 7.65
CA ILE A 261 1.73 23.24 8.20
C ILE A 261 3.18 23.37 8.69
N VAL A 262 3.69 22.35 9.39
CA VAL A 262 5.10 22.37 9.87
C VAL A 262 6.08 22.40 8.69
N VAL A 263 5.84 21.62 7.62
CA VAL A 263 6.68 21.66 6.42
C VAL A 263 6.63 23.01 5.72
N LEU A 264 5.44 23.60 5.60
CA LEU A 264 5.24 24.92 5.00
C LEU A 264 5.98 26.00 5.79
N LEU A 265 5.89 25.98 7.12
CA LEU A 265 6.58 26.93 7.99
C LEU A 265 8.10 26.75 7.97
N ALA A 266 8.58 25.52 7.82
CA ALA A 266 10.02 25.23 7.67
C ALA A 266 10.57 25.67 6.32
N HIS A 267 9.70 25.80 5.30
CA HIS A 267 10.07 26.14 3.92
C HIS A 267 9.33 27.39 3.45
N ARG A 268 9.62 28.54 4.05
CA ARG A 268 8.93 29.83 3.78
C ARG A 268 9.08 30.37 2.35
N ARG A 269 9.92 29.76 1.51
CA ARG A 269 10.07 30.15 0.10
C ARG A 269 9.01 29.44 -0.74
N ASP A 270 8.40 30.16 -1.67
CA ASP A 270 7.39 29.64 -2.61
C ASP A 270 6.14 29.02 -1.95
N PHE A 271 5.67 29.62 -0.86
CA PHE A 271 4.51 29.15 -0.08
C PHE A 271 3.30 28.83 -0.97
N SER A 272 2.97 29.70 -1.93
CA SER A 272 1.84 29.50 -2.84
C SER A 272 1.98 28.22 -3.69
N LYS A 273 3.19 27.91 -4.19
CA LYS A 273 3.44 26.67 -4.95
C LYS A 273 3.33 25.42 -4.08
N GLN A 274 3.73 25.53 -2.80
CA GLN A 274 3.63 24.40 -1.88
C GLN A 274 2.17 24.11 -1.50
N VAL A 275 1.34 25.14 -1.31
CA VAL A 275 -0.11 25.01 -1.12
C VAL A 275 -0.75 24.40 -2.36
N GLN A 276 -0.40 24.88 -3.56
CA GLN A 276 -0.85 24.28 -4.82
C GLN A 276 -0.47 22.80 -4.90
N SER A 277 0.76 22.43 -4.51
CA SER A 277 1.18 21.03 -4.47
C SER A 277 0.34 20.19 -3.49
N PHE A 278 -0.07 20.76 -2.35
CA PHE A 278 -0.99 20.08 -1.44
C PHE A 278 -2.35 19.80 -2.11
N ASP A 279 -2.92 20.80 -2.77
CA ASP A 279 -4.21 20.67 -3.46
C ASP A 279 -4.14 19.67 -4.62
N GLU A 280 -3.04 19.68 -5.40
CA GLU A 280 -2.78 18.69 -6.46
C GLU A 280 -2.68 17.27 -5.88
N GLY A 281 -2.00 17.12 -4.73
CA GLY A 281 -1.89 15.83 -4.02
C GLY A 281 -3.22 15.33 -3.51
N MET A 282 -4.05 16.21 -2.93
CA MET A 282 -5.43 15.87 -2.52
C MET A 282 -6.28 15.45 -3.72
N GLY A 283 -6.20 16.20 -4.83
CA GLY A 283 -6.91 15.88 -6.07
C GLY A 283 -6.45 14.53 -6.64
N TYR A 284 -5.15 14.25 -6.63
CA TYR A 284 -4.61 12.94 -7.02
C TYR A 284 -5.16 11.83 -6.13
N GLY A 285 -5.17 12.01 -4.81
CA GLY A 285 -5.74 11.06 -3.85
C GLY A 285 -7.21 10.76 -4.15
N TYR A 286 -7.99 11.80 -4.41
CA TYR A 286 -9.40 11.64 -4.77
C TYR A 286 -9.58 10.89 -6.09
N VAL A 287 -8.90 11.33 -7.15
CA VAL A 287 -9.04 10.74 -8.49
C VAL A 287 -8.47 9.32 -8.58
N GLN A 288 -7.33 9.05 -7.94
CA GLN A 288 -6.64 7.77 -8.10
C GLN A 288 -7.00 6.72 -7.04
N VAL A 289 -7.36 7.15 -5.83
CA VAL A 289 -7.64 6.22 -4.72
C VAL A 289 -9.13 6.19 -4.38
N ILE A 290 -9.74 7.35 -4.09
CA ILE A 290 -11.17 7.39 -3.70
C ILE A 290 -12.06 6.86 -4.82
N SER A 291 -11.80 7.23 -6.08
CA SER A 291 -12.58 6.71 -7.22
C SER A 291 -12.54 5.17 -7.33
N ILE A 292 -11.41 4.53 -6.97
CA ILE A 292 -11.30 3.07 -6.93
C ILE A 292 -12.13 2.51 -5.77
N ILE A 293 -12.12 3.16 -4.60
CA ILE A 293 -12.92 2.75 -3.43
C ILE A 293 -14.40 2.85 -3.75
N VAL A 294 -14.84 3.94 -4.38
CA VAL A 294 -16.23 4.13 -4.83
C VAL A 294 -16.64 3.02 -5.79
N ALA A 295 -15.84 2.77 -6.83
CA ALA A 295 -16.13 1.70 -7.80
C ALA A 295 -16.17 0.30 -7.16
N SER A 296 -15.26 0.04 -6.22
CA SER A 296 -15.22 -1.22 -5.45
C SER A 296 -16.48 -1.39 -4.60
N SER A 297 -16.94 -0.33 -3.94
CA SER A 297 -18.18 -0.36 -3.15
C SER A 297 -19.42 -0.60 -4.01
N CYS A 298 -19.47 0.00 -5.21
CA CYS A 298 -20.54 -0.25 -6.20
C CYS A 298 -20.53 -1.73 -6.65
N PHE A 299 -19.37 -2.32 -6.87
CA PHE A 299 -19.26 -3.74 -7.21
C PHE A 299 -19.74 -4.64 -6.07
N ILE A 300 -19.39 -4.32 -4.82
CA ILE A 300 -19.84 -5.05 -3.63
C ILE A 300 -21.35 -4.93 -3.46
N ALA A 301 -21.93 -3.75 -3.67
CA ALA A 301 -23.37 -3.56 -3.63
C ALA A 301 -24.09 -4.50 -4.63
N GLY A 302 -23.54 -4.64 -5.85
CA GLY A 302 -24.01 -5.61 -6.83
C GLY A 302 -23.86 -7.07 -6.40
N LEU A 303 -22.72 -7.45 -5.83
CA LEU A 303 -22.46 -8.80 -5.27
C LEU A 303 -23.44 -9.11 -4.13
N THR A 304 -23.69 -8.15 -3.25
CA THR A 304 -24.62 -8.28 -2.13
C THR A 304 -26.05 -8.46 -2.61
N ALA A 305 -26.47 -7.69 -3.61
CA ALA A 305 -27.80 -7.80 -4.19
C ALA A 305 -28.10 -9.20 -4.76
N VAL A 306 -27.10 -9.91 -5.31
CA VAL A 306 -27.24 -11.30 -5.79
C VAL A 306 -26.95 -12.35 -4.71
N GLY A 307 -26.70 -11.95 -3.44
CA GLY A 307 -26.41 -12.87 -2.32
C GLY A 307 -25.04 -13.56 -2.41
N MET A 308 -24.12 -13.03 -3.22
CA MET A 308 -22.78 -13.62 -3.37
C MET A 308 -21.89 -13.29 -2.17
N THR A 309 -22.06 -12.12 -1.54
CA THR A 309 -21.31 -11.71 -0.34
C THR A 309 -21.48 -12.73 0.79
N ASP A 310 -22.74 -13.14 1.08
CA ASP A 310 -23.02 -14.15 2.13
C ASP A 310 -22.36 -15.51 1.83
N ARG A 311 -22.30 -15.87 0.53
CA ARG A 311 -21.62 -17.12 0.13
C ARG A 311 -20.11 -17.03 0.33
N LEU A 312 -19.50 -15.91 -0.03
CA LEU A 312 -18.06 -15.66 0.19
C LEU A 312 -17.74 -15.69 1.68
N VAL A 313 -18.55 -15.02 2.51
CA VAL A 313 -18.40 -15.03 3.96
C VAL A 313 -18.46 -16.47 4.50
N ARG A 314 -19.43 -17.28 4.12
CA ARG A 314 -19.52 -18.69 4.55
C ARG A 314 -18.31 -19.53 4.13
N ILE A 315 -17.77 -19.30 2.95
CA ILE A 315 -16.55 -19.99 2.48
C ILE A 315 -15.34 -19.59 3.33
N VAL A 316 -15.17 -18.30 3.59
CA VAL A 316 -14.00 -17.79 4.29
C VAL A 316 -14.06 -18.07 5.79
N SER A 317 -15.24 -17.92 6.43
CA SER A 317 -15.40 -18.15 7.88
C SER A 317 -15.56 -19.61 8.28
N GLY A 318 -16.08 -20.45 7.38
CA GLY A 318 -16.37 -21.87 7.68
C GLY A 318 -15.20 -22.85 7.49
N THR A 319 -14.09 -22.42 6.86
CA THR A 319 -13.03 -23.34 6.40
C THR A 319 -11.69 -23.20 7.16
N GLY A 320 -11.65 -22.51 8.31
CA GLY A 320 -10.45 -22.39 9.14
C GLY A 320 -9.23 -21.90 8.34
N THR A 321 -8.16 -22.69 8.30
CA THR A 321 -6.91 -22.36 7.58
C THR A 321 -7.13 -22.11 6.09
N VAL A 322 -8.02 -22.88 5.43
CA VAL A 322 -8.32 -22.69 4.00
C VAL A 322 -8.97 -21.34 3.75
N GLY A 323 -9.85 -20.86 4.64
CA GLY A 323 -10.43 -19.54 4.58
C GLY A 323 -9.39 -18.43 4.69
N LYS A 324 -8.43 -18.56 5.60
CA LYS A 324 -7.31 -17.62 5.74
C LYS A 324 -6.44 -17.58 4.48
N VAL A 325 -6.13 -18.73 3.90
CA VAL A 325 -5.38 -18.81 2.62
C VAL A 325 -6.15 -18.13 1.50
N ALA A 326 -7.44 -18.40 1.36
CA ALA A 326 -8.28 -17.81 0.31
C ALA A 326 -8.40 -16.28 0.47
N ALA A 327 -8.54 -15.78 1.71
CA ALA A 327 -8.63 -14.35 2.01
C ALA A 327 -7.44 -13.55 1.53
N GLY A 328 -6.26 -14.14 1.53
CA GLY A 328 -5.06 -13.48 1.03
C GLY A 328 -4.78 -13.73 -0.44
N LEU A 329 -4.92 -14.97 -0.90
CA LEU A 329 -4.63 -15.32 -2.29
C LEU A 329 -5.58 -14.64 -3.28
N PHE A 330 -6.87 -14.55 -2.97
CA PHE A 330 -7.84 -13.99 -3.90
C PHE A 330 -7.60 -12.50 -4.17
N PRO A 331 -7.51 -11.60 -3.17
CA PRO A 331 -7.11 -10.21 -3.41
C PRO A 331 -5.72 -10.08 -4.05
N GLY A 332 -4.78 -10.95 -3.66
CA GLY A 332 -3.43 -10.98 -4.23
C GLY A 332 -3.43 -11.27 -5.72
N LEU A 333 -4.14 -12.29 -6.19
CA LEU A 333 -4.27 -12.63 -7.61
C LEU A 333 -4.96 -11.52 -8.40
N LEU A 334 -6.03 -10.94 -7.85
CA LEU A 334 -6.70 -9.79 -8.47
C LEU A 334 -5.77 -8.59 -8.58
N ALA A 335 -4.91 -8.36 -7.58
CA ALA A 335 -3.93 -7.28 -7.61
C ALA A 335 -2.83 -7.52 -8.66
N VAL A 336 -2.41 -8.77 -8.89
CA VAL A 336 -1.50 -9.12 -10.01
C VAL A 336 -2.13 -8.76 -11.35
N VAL A 337 -3.40 -9.07 -11.53
CA VAL A 337 -4.11 -8.83 -12.81
C VAL A 337 -4.39 -7.34 -13.02
N SER A 338 -4.91 -6.65 -11.99
CA SER A 338 -5.34 -5.25 -12.11
C SER A 338 -4.22 -4.22 -11.96
N GLY A 339 -3.07 -4.61 -11.40
CA GLY A 339 -2.00 -3.67 -11.04
C GLY A 339 -2.33 -2.78 -9.84
N SER A 340 -3.50 -2.96 -9.22
CA SER A 340 -3.97 -2.20 -8.06
C SER A 340 -4.02 -3.09 -6.82
N GLY A 341 -3.37 -2.69 -5.73
CA GLY A 341 -3.53 -3.33 -4.42
C GLY A 341 -4.82 -2.90 -3.73
N VAL A 342 -5.16 -1.63 -3.82
CA VAL A 342 -6.29 -1.02 -3.09
C VAL A 342 -7.64 -1.60 -3.51
N ALA A 343 -7.90 -1.73 -4.82
CA ALA A 343 -9.20 -2.20 -5.30
C ALA A 343 -9.62 -3.57 -4.74
N PRO A 344 -8.80 -4.64 -4.88
CA PRO A 344 -9.18 -5.96 -4.39
C PRO A 344 -9.17 -6.07 -2.85
N SER A 345 -8.25 -5.38 -2.18
CA SER A 345 -8.15 -5.38 -0.72
C SER A 345 -9.36 -4.69 -0.08
N VAL A 346 -9.69 -3.48 -0.52
CA VAL A 346 -10.84 -2.72 -0.03
C VAL A 346 -12.15 -3.44 -0.36
N ALA A 347 -12.26 -4.01 -1.58
CA ALA A 347 -13.42 -4.81 -1.96
C ALA A 347 -13.61 -5.99 -1.00
N PHE A 348 -12.55 -6.72 -0.70
CA PHE A 348 -12.59 -7.82 0.26
C PHE A 348 -12.96 -7.33 1.67
N ALA A 349 -12.30 -6.27 2.17
CA ALA A 349 -12.57 -5.73 3.49
C ALA A 349 -14.04 -5.34 3.65
N LYS A 350 -14.60 -4.58 2.71
CA LYS A 350 -16.01 -4.14 2.74
C LYS A 350 -17.02 -5.28 2.54
N ALA A 351 -16.67 -6.31 1.76
CA ALA A 351 -17.55 -7.43 1.49
C ALA A 351 -17.62 -8.45 2.63
N VAL A 352 -16.50 -8.71 3.32
CA VAL A 352 -16.36 -9.85 4.22
C VAL A 352 -16.33 -9.42 5.69
N LEU A 353 -15.53 -8.40 6.04
CA LEU A 353 -15.26 -8.07 7.44
C LEU A 353 -16.47 -7.59 8.25
N PRO A 354 -17.47 -6.85 7.70
CA PRO A 354 -18.62 -6.41 8.48
C PRO A 354 -19.44 -7.57 9.07
N SER A 355 -19.48 -8.71 8.39
CA SER A 355 -20.20 -9.90 8.88
C SER A 355 -19.45 -10.69 9.97
N LEU A 356 -18.17 -10.35 10.20
CA LEU A 356 -17.29 -10.98 11.17
C LEU A 356 -17.01 -10.10 12.40
N GLN A 357 -17.77 -9.01 12.60
CA GLN A 357 -17.58 -8.11 13.76
C GLN A 357 -17.72 -8.81 15.11
N ALA A 358 -18.47 -9.91 15.17
CA ALA A 358 -18.60 -10.74 16.38
C ALA A 358 -17.32 -11.54 16.69
N ASP A 359 -16.46 -11.79 15.69
CA ASP A 359 -15.15 -12.44 15.81
C ASP A 359 -14.06 -11.49 15.29
N LEU A 360 -13.79 -10.45 16.07
CA LEU A 360 -12.83 -9.42 15.72
C LEU A 360 -11.41 -9.96 15.42
N PRO A 361 -10.85 -10.94 16.17
CA PRO A 361 -9.57 -11.55 15.82
C PRO A 361 -9.54 -12.14 14.41
N LEU A 362 -10.57 -12.91 14.04
CA LEU A 362 -10.68 -13.48 12.70
C LEU A 362 -10.81 -12.38 11.63
N ALA A 363 -11.66 -11.37 11.88
CA ALA A 363 -11.83 -10.25 10.94
C ALA A 363 -10.51 -9.52 10.69
N LEU A 364 -9.71 -9.27 11.73
CA LEU A 364 -8.40 -8.63 11.61
C LEU A 364 -7.39 -9.52 10.89
N ASP A 365 -7.37 -10.82 11.16
CA ASP A 365 -6.51 -11.78 10.46
C ASP A 365 -6.81 -11.79 8.96
N LEU A 366 -8.09 -11.87 8.58
CA LEU A 366 -8.51 -11.89 7.18
C LEU A 366 -8.24 -10.56 6.48
N GLY A 367 -8.51 -9.43 7.14
CA GLY A 367 -8.19 -8.11 6.64
C GLY A 367 -6.67 -7.92 6.41
N THR A 368 -5.87 -8.37 7.38
CA THR A 368 -4.39 -8.36 7.28
C THR A 368 -3.90 -9.18 6.10
N LEU A 369 -4.40 -10.42 5.94
CA LEU A 369 -4.02 -11.29 4.83
C LEU A 369 -4.41 -10.71 3.47
N ALA A 370 -5.61 -10.12 3.37
CA ALA A 370 -6.09 -9.49 2.15
C ALA A 370 -5.23 -8.28 1.76
N ALA A 371 -4.93 -7.39 2.70
CA ALA A 371 -4.15 -6.18 2.45
C ALA A 371 -2.70 -6.52 2.06
N ILE A 372 -2.03 -7.42 2.80
CA ILE A 372 -0.66 -7.84 2.47
C ILE A 372 -0.64 -8.62 1.16
N GLY A 373 -1.59 -9.54 0.95
CA GLY A 373 -1.71 -10.32 -0.28
C GLY A 373 -1.89 -9.40 -1.50
N ALA A 374 -2.76 -8.41 -1.43
CA ALA A 374 -2.98 -7.44 -2.48
C ALA A 374 -1.75 -6.53 -2.72
N SER A 375 -1.05 -6.11 -1.66
CA SER A 375 0.17 -5.32 -1.77
C SER A 375 1.30 -6.09 -2.46
N PHE A 376 1.51 -7.35 -2.08
CA PHE A 376 2.50 -8.22 -2.73
C PHE A 376 2.08 -8.57 -4.16
N GLY A 377 0.78 -8.86 -4.38
CA GLY A 377 0.22 -9.13 -5.70
C GLY A 377 0.46 -7.98 -6.68
N ARG A 378 0.14 -6.74 -6.28
CA ARG A 378 0.43 -5.54 -7.07
C ARG A 378 1.92 -5.43 -7.44
N THR A 379 2.81 -5.71 -6.49
CA THR A 379 4.25 -5.65 -6.73
C THR A 379 4.74 -6.73 -7.70
N MET A 380 3.94 -7.77 -7.92
CA MET A 380 4.18 -8.80 -8.94
C MET A 380 3.42 -8.53 -10.27
N SER A 381 2.70 -7.42 -10.39
CA SER A 381 1.92 -7.10 -11.58
C SER A 381 2.75 -6.42 -12.66
N PRO A 382 2.65 -6.84 -13.93
CA PRO A 382 3.33 -6.18 -15.05
C PRO A 382 2.77 -4.79 -15.37
N VAL A 383 1.53 -4.52 -14.97
CA VAL A 383 0.83 -3.26 -15.25
C VAL A 383 0.87 -2.27 -14.07
N ALA A 384 1.44 -2.66 -12.93
CA ALA A 384 1.57 -1.76 -11.79
C ALA A 384 2.56 -0.62 -12.06
N ALA A 385 2.12 0.62 -11.80
CA ALA A 385 2.90 1.83 -12.08
C ALA A 385 4.29 1.83 -11.41
N VAL A 386 4.38 1.33 -10.16
CA VAL A 386 5.67 1.23 -9.44
C VAL A 386 6.63 0.23 -10.07
N VAL A 387 6.11 -0.88 -10.61
CA VAL A 387 6.91 -1.92 -11.30
C VAL A 387 7.41 -1.36 -12.63
N PHE A 388 6.51 -0.72 -13.39
CA PHE A 388 6.88 -0.05 -14.63
C PHE A 388 7.93 1.05 -14.39
N PHE A 389 7.74 1.90 -13.39
CA PHE A 389 8.70 2.95 -13.02
C PHE A 389 10.06 2.36 -12.66
N SER A 390 10.12 1.35 -11.81
CA SER A 390 11.37 0.70 -11.39
C SER A 390 12.10 0.03 -12.55
N ALA A 391 11.35 -0.57 -13.47
CA ALA A 391 11.87 -1.19 -14.69
C ALA A 391 12.42 -0.13 -15.66
N SER A 392 11.69 0.95 -15.91
CA SER A 392 12.10 2.03 -16.82
C SER A 392 13.35 2.76 -16.32
N LEU A 393 13.44 3.02 -15.01
CA LEU A 393 14.59 3.70 -14.41
C LEU A 393 15.90 2.92 -14.57
N THR A 394 15.83 1.59 -14.71
CA THR A 394 16.99 0.71 -14.84
C THR A 394 17.18 0.14 -16.24
N GLY A 395 16.28 0.47 -17.19
CA GLY A 395 16.32 -0.04 -18.56
C GLY A 395 15.99 -1.53 -18.70
N VAL A 396 15.37 -2.16 -17.69
CA VAL A 396 14.94 -3.57 -17.77
C VAL A 396 13.48 -3.68 -18.19
N THR A 397 13.09 -4.82 -18.75
CA THR A 397 11.68 -5.09 -19.05
C THR A 397 10.90 -5.42 -17.77
N THR A 398 9.64 -4.99 -17.68
CA THR A 398 8.75 -5.29 -16.55
C THR A 398 8.66 -6.79 -16.28
N TRP A 399 8.58 -7.60 -17.33
CA TRP A 399 8.52 -9.05 -17.21
C TRP A 399 9.78 -9.68 -16.59
N ARG A 400 10.96 -9.15 -16.96
CA ARG A 400 12.23 -9.58 -16.34
C ARG A 400 12.28 -9.17 -14.87
N LEU A 401 11.79 -8.00 -14.54
CA LEU A 401 11.69 -7.53 -13.16
C LEU A 401 10.77 -8.44 -12.34
N ILE A 402 9.56 -8.76 -12.84
CA ILE A 402 8.61 -9.63 -12.14
C ILE A 402 9.22 -11.00 -11.82
N ARG A 403 9.92 -11.61 -12.75
CA ARG A 403 10.63 -12.90 -12.50
C ARG A 403 11.66 -12.81 -11.35
N HIS A 404 12.12 -11.62 -11.02
CA HIS A 404 13.05 -11.39 -9.91
C HIS A 404 12.34 -11.06 -8.60
N VAL A 405 11.23 -10.33 -8.63
CA VAL A 405 10.48 -9.94 -7.41
C VAL A 405 9.48 -11.00 -6.96
N ALA A 406 8.91 -11.79 -7.87
CA ALA A 406 7.88 -12.76 -7.52
C ALA A 406 8.36 -13.85 -6.54
N PRO A 407 9.51 -14.54 -6.73
CA PRO A 407 9.91 -15.57 -5.78
C PRO A 407 10.16 -15.04 -4.35
N PRO A 408 10.87 -13.91 -4.13
CA PRO A 408 10.97 -13.31 -2.81
C PRO A 408 9.63 -12.98 -2.16
N LEU A 409 8.69 -12.40 -2.92
CA LEU A 409 7.39 -12.00 -2.40
C LEU A 409 6.49 -13.21 -2.10
N LEU A 410 6.52 -14.24 -2.94
CA LEU A 410 5.77 -15.49 -2.70
C LEU A 410 6.26 -16.20 -1.43
N VAL A 411 7.59 -16.29 -1.23
CA VAL A 411 8.14 -16.86 0.00
C VAL A 411 7.81 -15.98 1.21
N GLY A 412 7.93 -14.65 1.07
CA GLY A 412 7.51 -13.71 2.11
C GLY A 412 6.04 -13.86 2.47
N TYR A 413 5.16 -14.02 1.47
CA TYR A 413 3.74 -14.21 1.70
C TYR A 413 3.40 -15.56 2.36
N ALA A 414 4.13 -16.62 2.04
CA ALA A 414 3.99 -17.90 2.74
C ALA A 414 4.33 -17.77 4.23
N VAL A 415 5.33 -16.96 4.59
CA VAL A 415 5.64 -16.65 6.00
C VAL A 415 4.52 -15.82 6.65
N VAL A 416 3.96 -14.82 5.95
CA VAL A 416 2.79 -14.06 6.43
C VAL A 416 1.63 -15.00 6.78
N LEU A 417 1.29 -15.92 5.87
CA LEU A 417 0.25 -16.92 6.10
C LEU A 417 0.56 -17.80 7.33
N ALA A 418 1.79 -18.30 7.43
CA ALA A 418 2.20 -19.13 8.56
C ALA A 418 2.07 -18.39 9.91
N VAL A 419 2.49 -17.12 9.94
CA VAL A 419 2.39 -16.27 11.14
C VAL A 419 0.94 -16.03 11.55
N VAL A 420 0.05 -15.71 10.59
CA VAL A 420 -1.36 -15.45 10.88
C VAL A 420 -2.11 -16.74 11.25
N VAL A 421 -1.76 -17.88 10.63
CA VAL A 421 -2.35 -19.18 11.01
C VAL A 421 -1.92 -19.58 12.42
N ALA A 422 -0.64 -19.41 12.76
CA ALA A 422 -0.11 -19.75 14.08
C ALA A 422 -0.65 -18.88 15.22
N ARG A 423 -1.13 -17.67 14.94
CA ARG A 423 -1.78 -16.80 15.96
C ARG A 423 -3.20 -17.25 16.30
N GLY A 424 -3.87 -17.91 15.39
CA GLY A 424 -5.27 -18.34 15.57
C GLY A 424 -5.43 -19.82 15.93
N SER A 425 -4.34 -20.53 16.18
CA SER A 425 -4.29 -21.86 16.78
C SER A 425 -3.90 -21.74 18.25
#